data_4d9575d12f1341150440bf6615f6b31d
#
_entry.id   4d9575d12f1341150440bf6615f6b31d
#
_cell.length_a   1.000
_cell.length_b   1.000
_cell.length_c   1.000
_cell.angle_alpha   90.00
_cell.angle_beta   90.00
_cell.angle_gamma   90.00
#
_symmetry.space_group_name_H-M   'P 1'
#
loop_
_entity.id
_entity.type
_entity.pdbx_description
1 polymer ?
#
loop_
_entity_poly.entity_id
_entity_poly.type
_entity_poly.pdbx_seq_one_letter_code
_entity_poly.pdbx_strand_id
1 'polypeptide(L)'
;MDMIIPTIIEKNVGYDIFSRLLKDRIIFVGGREGEVDTASANMIIAQLLYLDADDPNREINLYINSPGGMVTAGLAIYDTMQFIKSPITTICMGQAMSFGAVLLAAGSKGKRYALPHARIMIHQPLIWGGGISGQVTDIEIEAQELHKNKEHLLDILAHHTGQDKEKIRHDSERNYYMSAQEAKEYGLIDAVLELKK
;
A
#
# COMPACT_ATOMS: atom_id res chain seq x y z
N MET A 1 -11.73 -21.44 -8.12
CA MET A 1 -10.83 -21.86 -9.22
C MET A 1 -9.45 -21.37 -8.85
N ASP A 2 -8.48 -22.25 -8.67
CA ASP A 2 -7.14 -21.81 -8.34
C ASP A 2 -6.51 -21.13 -9.56
N MET A 3 -5.94 -19.96 -9.36
CA MET A 3 -5.29 -19.21 -10.43
C MET A 3 -4.03 -19.96 -10.88
N ILE A 4 -3.96 -20.31 -12.16
CA ILE A 4 -2.76 -20.94 -12.73
C ILE A 4 -1.71 -19.84 -12.91
N ILE A 5 -0.61 -19.94 -12.15
CA ILE A 5 0.52 -19.03 -12.26
C ILE A 5 1.43 -19.56 -13.38
N PRO A 6 1.69 -18.78 -14.45
CA PRO A 6 2.53 -19.24 -15.55
C PRO A 6 4.00 -19.38 -15.13
N THR A 7 4.66 -20.42 -15.67
CA THR A 7 6.09 -20.65 -15.50
C THR A 7 6.85 -20.12 -16.69
N ILE A 8 7.93 -19.37 -16.44
CA ILE A 8 8.86 -18.84 -17.42
C ILE A 8 10.18 -19.61 -17.31
N ILE A 9 10.70 -20.08 -18.43
CA ILE A 9 11.98 -20.81 -18.49
C ILE A 9 13.07 -19.88 -19.02
N GLU A 10 14.08 -19.60 -18.20
CA GLU A 10 15.26 -18.83 -18.57
C GLU A 10 16.53 -19.65 -18.27
N LYS A 11 17.42 -19.83 -19.26
CA LYS A 11 18.69 -20.56 -19.10
C LYS A 11 18.53 -21.92 -18.39
N ASN A 12 17.49 -22.67 -18.75
CA ASN A 12 17.11 -23.98 -18.18
C ASN A 12 16.64 -23.95 -16.71
N VAL A 13 16.30 -22.76 -16.16
CA VAL A 13 15.69 -22.61 -14.84
C VAL A 13 14.25 -22.13 -14.98
N GLY A 14 13.31 -22.85 -14.36
CA GLY A 14 11.90 -22.46 -14.31
C GLY A 14 11.63 -21.48 -13.16
N TYR A 15 10.95 -20.38 -13.47
CA TYR A 15 10.46 -19.41 -12.50
C TYR A 15 8.95 -19.24 -12.68
N ASP A 16 8.20 -19.13 -11.59
CA ASP A 16 6.89 -18.53 -11.70
C ASP A 16 7.02 -17.04 -12.07
N ILE A 17 5.94 -16.44 -12.62
CA ILE A 17 6.01 -15.06 -13.13
C ILE A 17 6.38 -14.04 -12.05
N PHE A 18 5.92 -14.22 -10.80
CA PHE A 18 6.22 -13.28 -9.71
C PHE A 18 7.69 -13.39 -9.27
N SER A 19 8.21 -14.62 -9.12
CA SER A 19 9.62 -14.86 -8.85
C SER A 19 10.52 -14.30 -9.96
N ARG A 20 10.06 -14.37 -11.22
CA ARG A 20 10.80 -13.78 -12.35
C ARG A 20 10.83 -12.26 -12.27
N LEU A 21 9.68 -11.63 -11.97
CA LEU A 21 9.57 -10.17 -11.84
C LEU A 21 10.32 -9.65 -10.61
N LEU A 22 10.41 -10.41 -9.53
CA LEU A 22 11.19 -10.07 -8.34
C LEU A 22 12.69 -9.87 -8.69
N LYS A 23 13.26 -10.62 -9.64
CA LYS A 23 14.62 -10.38 -10.13
C LYS A 23 14.80 -9.01 -10.76
N ASP A 24 13.74 -8.46 -11.34
CA ASP A 24 13.72 -7.09 -11.86
C ASP A 24 13.32 -6.07 -10.80
N ARG A 25 13.29 -6.50 -9.52
CA ARG A 25 12.96 -5.70 -8.33
C ARG A 25 11.53 -5.18 -8.35
N ILE A 26 10.62 -5.99 -8.87
CA ILE A 26 9.17 -5.71 -8.96
C ILE A 26 8.44 -6.54 -7.92
N ILE A 27 7.67 -5.88 -7.06
CA ILE A 27 6.82 -6.48 -6.04
C ILE A 27 5.37 -6.04 -6.28
N PHE A 28 4.43 -6.95 -6.07
CA PHE A 28 3.00 -6.64 -6.10
C PHE A 28 2.41 -6.58 -4.69
N VAL A 29 1.64 -5.52 -4.42
CA VAL A 29 0.91 -5.36 -3.16
C VAL A 29 -0.45 -6.01 -3.27
N GLY A 30 -0.75 -6.87 -2.32
CA GLY A 30 -2.02 -7.54 -2.15
C GLY A 30 -1.89 -9.05 -2.12
N GLY A 31 -2.79 -9.69 -1.37
CA GLY A 31 -2.94 -11.14 -1.30
C GLY A 31 -3.86 -11.68 -2.41
N ARG A 32 -4.57 -12.78 -2.11
CA ARG A 32 -5.39 -13.52 -3.08
C ARG A 32 -6.45 -12.66 -3.79
N GLU A 33 -7.04 -11.67 -3.09
CA GLU A 33 -8.05 -10.75 -3.63
C GLU A 33 -7.55 -9.29 -3.67
N GLY A 34 -6.22 -9.10 -3.62
CA GLY A 34 -5.59 -7.78 -3.55
C GLY A 34 -5.54 -7.19 -2.14
N GLU A 35 -6.11 -7.86 -1.14
CA GLU A 35 -6.14 -7.38 0.24
C GLU A 35 -4.77 -7.46 0.91
N VAL A 36 -4.53 -6.52 1.83
CA VAL A 36 -3.37 -6.51 2.72
C VAL A 36 -3.73 -7.24 4.00
N ASP A 37 -3.32 -8.50 4.09
CA ASP A 37 -3.43 -9.36 5.27
C ASP A 37 -2.04 -9.71 5.84
N THR A 38 -1.99 -10.44 6.95
CA THR A 38 -0.73 -10.82 7.59
C THR A 38 0.15 -11.68 6.67
N ALA A 39 -0.42 -12.56 5.87
CA ALA A 39 0.34 -13.46 5.00
C ALA A 39 0.98 -12.69 3.84
N SER A 40 0.20 -11.85 3.16
CA SER A 40 0.69 -10.99 2.08
C SER A 40 1.71 -9.96 2.58
N ALA A 41 1.48 -9.39 3.77
CA ALA A 41 2.43 -8.46 4.38
C ALA A 41 3.79 -9.12 4.66
N ASN A 42 3.81 -10.30 5.29
CA ASN A 42 5.06 -11.02 5.54
C ASN A 42 5.81 -11.35 4.23
N MET A 43 5.10 -11.68 3.16
CA MET A 43 5.71 -11.96 1.86
C MET A 43 6.32 -10.68 1.26
N ILE A 44 5.60 -9.57 1.28
CA ILE A 44 6.09 -8.27 0.78
C ILE A 44 7.31 -7.82 1.58
N ILE A 45 7.26 -7.91 2.92
CA ILE A 45 8.36 -7.57 3.82
C ILE A 45 9.61 -8.41 3.51
N ALA A 46 9.44 -9.73 3.36
CA ALA A 46 10.56 -10.61 3.03
C ALA A 46 11.20 -10.24 1.68
N GLN A 47 10.39 -9.88 0.68
CA GLN A 47 10.87 -9.43 -0.64
C GLN A 47 11.59 -8.08 -0.54
N LEU A 48 11.07 -7.12 0.22
CA LEU A 48 11.71 -5.82 0.46
C LEU A 48 13.08 -5.99 1.12
N LEU A 49 13.15 -6.77 2.20
CA LEU A 49 14.40 -7.04 2.92
C LEU A 49 15.43 -7.80 2.07
N TYR A 50 14.97 -8.77 1.28
CA TYR A 50 15.84 -9.50 0.36
C TYR A 50 16.46 -8.58 -0.70
N LEU A 51 15.63 -7.72 -1.32
CA LEU A 51 16.10 -6.81 -2.36
C LEU A 51 17.02 -5.71 -1.80
N ASP A 52 16.72 -5.19 -0.61
CA ASP A 52 17.58 -4.21 0.06
C ASP A 52 18.94 -4.81 0.42
N ALA A 53 18.98 -6.07 0.89
CA ALA A 53 20.21 -6.77 1.19
C ALA A 53 21.04 -7.12 -0.08
N ASP A 54 20.38 -7.37 -1.21
CA ASP A 54 21.00 -7.64 -2.49
C ASP A 54 21.73 -6.40 -3.05
N ASP A 55 21.05 -5.26 -3.11
CA ASP A 55 21.64 -3.97 -3.51
C ASP A 55 20.81 -2.79 -2.98
N PRO A 56 21.23 -2.12 -1.89
CA PRO A 56 20.51 -1.04 -1.28
C PRO A 56 20.47 0.27 -2.08
N ASN A 57 21.27 0.37 -3.16
CA ASN A 57 21.30 1.57 -4.02
C ASN A 57 20.36 1.45 -5.22
N ARG A 58 19.81 0.27 -5.47
CA ARG A 58 18.89 0.04 -6.58
C ARG A 58 17.45 0.19 -6.12
N GLU A 59 16.65 0.78 -7.00
CA GLU A 59 15.23 1.02 -6.79
C GLU A 59 14.41 -0.28 -6.73
N ILE A 60 13.40 -0.29 -5.85
CA ILE A 60 12.37 -1.32 -5.78
C ILE A 60 11.06 -0.74 -6.32
N ASN A 61 10.40 -1.46 -7.22
CA ASN A 61 9.12 -1.04 -7.80
C ASN A 61 7.98 -1.79 -7.13
N LEU A 62 7.11 -1.07 -6.42
CA LEU A 62 5.96 -1.60 -5.71
C LEU A 62 4.68 -1.30 -6.50
N TYR A 63 4.12 -2.31 -7.15
CA TYR A 63 2.88 -2.19 -7.92
C TYR A 63 1.68 -2.46 -7.02
N ILE A 64 0.73 -1.53 -7.00
CA ILE A 64 -0.41 -1.54 -6.07
C ILE A 64 -1.72 -1.64 -6.86
N ASN A 65 -2.44 -2.74 -6.62
CA ASN A 65 -3.82 -2.93 -7.03
C ASN A 65 -4.58 -3.56 -5.85
N SER A 66 -4.93 -2.72 -4.87
CA SER A 66 -5.40 -3.20 -3.57
C SER A 66 -6.57 -2.37 -3.03
N PRO A 67 -7.61 -3.02 -2.50
CA PRO A 67 -8.67 -2.35 -1.74
C PRO A 67 -8.21 -1.91 -0.33
N GLY A 68 -6.99 -2.22 0.08
CA GLY A 68 -6.48 -2.05 1.44
C GLY A 68 -6.54 -3.33 2.25
N GLY A 69 -6.74 -3.24 3.55
CA GLY A 69 -6.81 -4.40 4.43
C GLY A 69 -6.49 -4.08 5.89
N MET A 70 -5.88 -5.05 6.60
CA MET A 70 -5.59 -4.95 8.03
C MET A 70 -4.57 -3.83 8.32
N VAL A 71 -4.92 -2.94 9.25
CA VAL A 71 -4.07 -1.80 9.64
C VAL A 71 -2.70 -2.27 10.12
N THR A 72 -2.64 -3.27 11.00
CA THR A 72 -1.38 -3.80 11.53
C THR A 72 -0.48 -4.44 10.48
N ALA A 73 -1.07 -5.16 9.51
CA ALA A 73 -0.34 -5.74 8.39
C ALA A 73 0.20 -4.65 7.46
N GLY A 74 -0.61 -3.65 7.18
CA GLY A 74 -0.20 -2.51 6.36
C GLY A 74 0.89 -1.66 7.03
N LEU A 75 0.79 -1.40 8.35
CA LEU A 75 1.84 -0.70 9.10
C LEU A 75 3.16 -1.46 9.07
N ALA A 76 3.15 -2.79 9.17
CA ALA A 76 4.37 -3.59 9.07
C ALA A 76 5.07 -3.43 7.71
N ILE A 77 4.31 -3.35 6.60
CA ILE A 77 4.87 -3.05 5.28
C ILE A 77 5.39 -1.60 5.26
N TYR A 78 4.60 -0.64 5.72
CA TYR A 78 4.95 0.77 5.76
C TYR A 78 6.26 1.00 6.51
N ASP A 79 6.38 0.49 7.73
CA ASP A 79 7.58 0.63 8.54
C ASP A 79 8.80 0.01 7.86
N THR A 80 8.63 -1.15 7.21
CA THR A 80 9.71 -1.77 6.43
C THR A 80 10.13 -0.90 5.24
N MET A 81 9.17 -0.30 4.51
CA MET A 81 9.45 0.63 3.42
C MET A 81 10.27 1.84 3.90
N GLN A 82 9.99 2.35 5.12
CA GLN A 82 10.74 3.47 5.68
C GLN A 82 12.09 3.06 6.30
N PHE A 83 12.22 1.80 6.71
CA PHE A 83 13.42 1.26 7.37
C PHE A 83 14.55 0.93 6.39
N ILE A 84 14.24 0.37 5.23
CA ILE A 84 15.22 -0.04 4.22
C ILE A 84 15.86 1.17 3.52
N LYS A 85 17.02 0.95 2.91
CA LYS A 85 17.78 2.01 2.21
C LYS A 85 17.43 2.15 0.75
N SER A 86 16.99 1.05 0.11
CA SER A 86 16.59 1.05 -1.30
C SER A 86 15.48 2.06 -1.56
N PRO A 87 15.62 2.94 -2.56
CA PRO A 87 14.52 3.82 -2.97
C PRO A 87 13.31 2.99 -3.44
N ILE A 88 12.10 3.40 -3.05
CA ILE A 88 10.88 2.69 -3.43
C ILE A 88 10.05 3.56 -4.36
N THR A 89 9.81 3.05 -5.56
CA THR A 89 8.80 3.58 -6.48
C THR A 89 7.48 2.86 -6.24
N THR A 90 6.42 3.62 -6.04
CA THR A 90 5.06 3.10 -5.91
C THR A 90 4.23 3.44 -7.15
N ILE A 91 3.48 2.46 -7.65
CA ILE A 91 2.70 2.60 -8.89
C ILE A 91 1.31 2.01 -8.67
N CYS A 92 0.29 2.87 -8.66
CA CYS A 92 -1.11 2.40 -8.59
C CYS A 92 -1.58 1.93 -9.97
N MET A 93 -2.04 0.67 -10.04
CA MET A 93 -2.70 0.08 -11.20
C MET A 93 -4.11 -0.36 -10.79
N GLY A 94 -5.14 0.17 -11.43
CA GLY A 94 -6.53 -0.14 -11.09
C GLY A 94 -6.98 0.62 -9.84
N GLN A 95 -6.56 0.18 -8.64
CA GLN A 95 -6.97 0.84 -7.39
C GLN A 95 -5.89 0.83 -6.31
N ALA A 96 -5.89 1.88 -5.49
CA ALA A 96 -5.19 1.95 -4.21
C ALA A 96 -6.15 2.57 -3.19
N MET A 97 -6.79 1.73 -2.39
CA MET A 97 -7.82 2.19 -1.44
C MET A 97 -7.41 1.89 0.00
N SER A 98 -7.91 2.70 0.95
CA SER A 98 -7.67 2.49 2.37
C SER A 98 -6.16 2.39 2.66
N PHE A 99 -5.68 1.31 3.27
CA PHE A 99 -4.24 1.12 3.50
C PHE A 99 -3.42 1.04 2.19
N GLY A 100 -4.01 0.62 1.07
CA GLY A 100 -3.37 0.67 -0.25
C GLY A 100 -3.00 2.10 -0.67
N ALA A 101 -3.81 3.10 -0.32
CA ALA A 101 -3.51 4.52 -0.56
C ALA A 101 -2.37 5.01 0.35
N VAL A 102 -2.30 4.53 1.59
CA VAL A 102 -1.20 4.83 2.52
C VAL A 102 0.13 4.30 1.95
N LEU A 103 0.16 3.04 1.50
CA LEU A 103 1.36 2.45 0.89
C LEU A 103 1.76 3.16 -0.41
N LEU A 104 0.78 3.60 -1.22
CA LEU A 104 1.04 4.39 -2.42
C LEU A 104 1.73 5.73 -2.08
N ALA A 105 1.21 6.44 -1.09
CA ALA A 105 1.77 7.71 -0.63
C ALA A 105 3.15 7.55 0.03
N ALA A 106 3.45 6.37 0.59
CA ALA A 106 4.68 6.06 1.33
C ALA A 106 5.91 5.81 0.45
N GLY A 107 5.76 5.79 -0.87
CA GLY A 107 6.89 5.71 -1.81
C GLY A 107 7.86 6.89 -1.66
N SER A 108 9.08 6.73 -2.16
CA SER A 108 10.09 7.79 -2.15
C SER A 108 9.59 9.03 -2.88
N LYS A 109 9.86 10.21 -2.31
CA LYS A 109 9.40 11.47 -2.90
C LYS A 109 9.88 11.63 -4.34
N GLY A 110 8.96 11.99 -5.24
CA GLY A 110 9.21 12.08 -6.68
C GLY A 110 9.05 10.74 -7.42
N LYS A 111 8.74 9.64 -6.71
CA LYS A 111 8.65 8.27 -7.26
C LYS A 111 7.30 7.59 -6.98
N ARG A 112 6.24 8.37 -6.82
CA ARG A 112 4.89 7.88 -6.54
C ARG A 112 4.01 8.14 -7.76
N TYR A 113 3.46 7.09 -8.35
CA TYR A 113 2.77 7.16 -9.64
C TYR A 113 1.41 6.46 -9.62
N ALA A 114 0.56 6.83 -10.56
CA ALA A 114 -0.65 6.10 -10.88
C ALA A 114 -0.87 6.04 -12.40
N LEU A 115 -1.51 4.97 -12.88
CA LEU A 115 -2.01 4.92 -14.24
C LEU A 115 -3.25 5.83 -14.37
N PRO A 116 -3.57 6.36 -15.57
CA PRO A 116 -4.59 7.40 -15.76
C PRO A 116 -6.00 7.03 -15.28
N HIS A 117 -6.35 5.74 -15.34
CA HIS A 117 -7.67 5.24 -14.92
C HIS A 117 -7.69 4.66 -13.51
N ALA A 118 -6.59 4.76 -12.78
CA ALA A 118 -6.52 4.30 -11.40
C ALA A 118 -7.45 5.10 -10.49
N ARG A 119 -8.00 4.43 -9.48
CA ARG A 119 -8.84 5.04 -8.44
C ARG A 119 -8.13 4.94 -7.10
N ILE A 120 -8.05 6.05 -6.41
CA ILE A 120 -7.43 6.15 -5.09
C ILE A 120 -8.53 6.52 -4.09
N MET A 121 -8.49 5.95 -2.89
CA MET A 121 -9.49 6.29 -1.86
C MET A 121 -8.84 6.28 -0.48
N ILE A 122 -9.10 7.32 0.28
CA ILE A 122 -8.73 7.42 1.69
C ILE A 122 -9.99 7.42 2.55
N HIS A 123 -9.91 6.80 3.71
CA HIS A 123 -10.93 6.83 4.75
C HIS A 123 -10.32 6.48 6.11
N GLN A 124 -11.04 6.80 7.19
CA GLN A 124 -10.65 6.40 8.55
C GLN A 124 -10.67 4.87 8.71
N PRO A 125 -9.88 4.30 9.65
CA PRO A 125 -9.94 2.88 9.94
C PRO A 125 -11.33 2.48 10.42
N LEU A 126 -11.74 1.28 10.06
CA LEU A 126 -13.02 0.72 10.45
C LEU A 126 -12.83 -0.71 11.00
N ILE A 127 -13.76 -1.14 11.81
CA ILE A 127 -13.84 -2.52 12.26
C ILE A 127 -14.69 -3.31 11.28
N TRP A 128 -14.04 -4.30 10.65
CA TRP A 128 -14.68 -5.15 9.65
C TRP A 128 -15.27 -6.40 10.31
N GLY A 129 -16.40 -6.88 9.82
CA GLY A 129 -16.87 -8.24 10.14
C GLY A 129 -17.78 -8.37 11.37
N GLY A 130 -18.55 -7.34 11.74
CA GLY A 130 -19.61 -7.49 12.76
C GLY A 130 -19.50 -6.58 13.98
N GLY A 131 -18.54 -5.66 13.98
CA GLY A 131 -18.38 -4.69 15.06
C GLY A 131 -17.59 -5.23 16.26
N ILE A 132 -17.58 -4.45 17.35
CA ILE A 132 -16.97 -4.84 18.65
C ILE A 132 -18.07 -5.45 19.50
N SER A 133 -17.79 -6.60 20.11
CA SER A 133 -18.67 -7.23 21.10
C SER A 133 -17.84 -7.68 22.30
N GLY A 134 -18.43 -7.62 23.49
CA GLY A 134 -17.74 -8.00 24.72
C GLY A 134 -18.26 -7.23 25.93
N GLN A 135 -17.50 -7.22 27.00
CA GLN A 135 -17.77 -6.42 28.18
C GLN A 135 -17.56 -4.92 27.85
N VAL A 136 -18.20 -4.03 28.61
CA VAL A 136 -18.08 -2.57 28.38
C VAL A 136 -16.62 -2.12 28.34
N THR A 137 -15.81 -2.57 29.28
CA THR A 137 -14.38 -2.22 29.35
C THR A 137 -13.59 -2.73 28.13
N ASP A 138 -13.92 -3.92 27.61
CA ASP A 138 -13.25 -4.45 26.41
C ASP A 138 -13.58 -3.60 25.19
N ILE A 139 -14.86 -3.18 25.06
CA ILE A 139 -15.31 -2.28 23.99
C ILE A 139 -14.59 -0.92 24.06
N GLU A 140 -14.45 -0.36 25.28
CA GLU A 140 -13.72 0.89 25.49
C GLU A 140 -12.25 0.79 25.08
N ILE A 141 -11.57 -0.32 25.44
CA ILE A 141 -10.17 -0.58 25.07
C ILE A 141 -10.01 -0.63 23.55
N GLU A 142 -10.85 -1.41 22.87
CA GLU A 142 -10.80 -1.55 21.41
C GLU A 142 -11.11 -0.22 20.71
N ALA A 143 -12.10 0.55 21.21
CA ALA A 143 -12.42 1.86 20.66
C ALA A 143 -11.25 2.85 20.81
N GLN A 144 -10.54 2.82 21.96
CA GLN A 144 -9.36 3.66 22.18
C GLN A 144 -8.21 3.27 21.22
N GLU A 145 -7.99 1.97 21.01
CA GLU A 145 -6.94 1.49 20.09
C GLU A 145 -7.26 1.88 18.64
N LEU A 146 -8.53 1.74 18.22
CA LEU A 146 -8.97 2.20 16.91
C LEU A 146 -8.75 3.71 16.72
N HIS A 147 -9.00 4.49 17.78
CA HIS A 147 -8.77 5.93 17.74
C HIS A 147 -7.27 6.28 17.60
N LYS A 148 -6.39 5.58 18.33
CA LYS A 148 -4.93 5.74 18.15
C LYS A 148 -4.49 5.40 16.73
N ASN A 149 -5.00 4.31 16.17
CA ASN A 149 -4.71 3.92 14.79
C ASN A 149 -5.16 5.00 13.80
N LYS A 150 -6.35 5.61 14.02
CA LYS A 150 -6.83 6.74 13.22
C LYS A 150 -5.85 7.90 13.25
N GLU A 151 -5.45 8.34 14.45
CA GLU A 151 -4.49 9.46 14.60
C GLU A 151 -3.15 9.17 13.91
N HIS A 152 -2.64 7.96 14.08
CA HIS A 152 -1.38 7.53 13.46
C HIS A 152 -1.44 7.56 11.92
N LEU A 153 -2.53 7.06 11.34
CA LEU A 153 -2.71 7.10 9.88
C LEU A 153 -2.87 8.52 9.34
N LEU A 154 -3.52 9.43 10.10
CA LEU A 154 -3.59 10.84 9.75
C LEU A 154 -2.21 11.49 9.74
N ASP A 155 -1.34 11.18 10.72
CA ASP A 155 0.04 11.69 10.77
C ASP A 155 0.87 11.18 9.59
N ILE A 156 0.76 9.89 9.25
CA ILE A 156 1.43 9.30 8.09
C ILE A 156 0.98 9.98 6.79
N LEU A 157 -0.33 10.13 6.59
CA LEU A 157 -0.84 10.78 5.38
C LEU A 157 -0.43 12.25 5.30
N ALA A 158 -0.48 12.99 6.41
CA ALA A 158 -0.03 14.39 6.45
C ALA A 158 1.45 14.51 6.09
N HIS A 159 2.29 13.63 6.64
CA HIS A 159 3.72 13.60 6.34
C HIS A 159 4.00 13.40 4.84
N HIS A 160 3.34 12.43 4.22
CA HIS A 160 3.63 12.08 2.83
C HIS A 160 2.96 12.98 1.80
N THR A 161 1.77 13.51 2.09
CA THR A 161 1.02 14.37 1.16
C THR A 161 1.38 15.85 1.29
N GLY A 162 1.86 16.28 2.46
CA GLY A 162 2.06 17.69 2.79
C GLY A 162 0.75 18.44 3.05
N GLN A 163 -0.39 17.75 3.12
CA GLN A 163 -1.68 18.33 3.49
C GLN A 163 -1.76 18.58 4.98
N ASP A 164 -2.59 19.54 5.37
CA ASP A 164 -2.93 19.78 6.77
C ASP A 164 -3.67 18.57 7.36
N LYS A 165 -3.31 18.18 8.59
CA LYS A 165 -3.86 17.00 9.26
C LYS A 165 -5.38 17.10 9.45
N GLU A 166 -5.90 18.28 9.77
CA GLU A 166 -7.34 18.49 9.96
C GLU A 166 -8.10 18.41 8.63
N LYS A 167 -7.48 18.84 7.52
CA LYS A 167 -8.04 18.62 6.20
C LYS A 167 -8.14 17.14 5.89
N ILE A 168 -7.08 16.35 6.12
CA ILE A 168 -7.09 14.89 5.91
C ILE A 168 -8.13 14.23 6.81
N ARG A 169 -8.23 14.65 8.08
CA ARG A 169 -9.24 14.18 9.03
C ARG A 169 -10.66 14.36 8.50
N HIS A 170 -10.95 15.56 7.99
CA HIS A 170 -12.26 15.88 7.41
C HIS A 170 -12.54 15.04 6.16
N ASP A 171 -11.57 15.00 5.22
CA ASP A 171 -11.75 14.32 3.94
C ASP A 171 -11.87 12.79 4.12
N SER A 172 -11.08 12.21 5.04
CA SER A 172 -11.08 10.77 5.32
C SER A 172 -12.17 10.30 6.32
N GLU A 173 -13.04 11.19 6.79
CA GLU A 173 -14.14 10.81 7.71
C GLU A 173 -15.06 9.75 7.09
N ARG A 174 -15.22 9.78 5.77
CA ARG A 174 -15.88 8.77 4.95
C ARG A 174 -15.02 8.49 3.71
N ASN A 175 -15.47 7.58 2.85
CA ASN A 175 -14.74 7.25 1.63
C ASN A 175 -14.55 8.48 0.74
N TYR A 176 -13.34 8.94 0.61
CA TYR A 176 -12.95 10.05 -0.25
C TYR A 176 -12.22 9.52 -1.48
N TYR A 177 -12.96 9.40 -2.58
CA TYR A 177 -12.46 8.86 -3.84
C TYR A 177 -11.80 9.92 -4.70
N MET A 178 -10.66 9.56 -5.29
CA MET A 178 -9.88 10.41 -6.20
C MET A 178 -9.56 9.66 -7.48
N SER A 179 -9.60 10.37 -8.60
CA SER A 179 -8.91 9.99 -9.83
C SER A 179 -7.39 10.10 -9.66
N ALA A 180 -6.62 9.59 -10.59
CA ALA A 180 -5.16 9.74 -10.57
C ALA A 180 -4.73 11.23 -10.56
N GLN A 181 -5.43 12.09 -11.31
CA GLN A 181 -5.13 13.52 -11.35
C GLN A 181 -5.45 14.21 -10.01
N GLU A 182 -6.60 13.94 -9.41
CA GLU A 182 -6.97 14.47 -8.10
C GLU A 182 -6.02 13.98 -7.00
N ALA A 183 -5.57 12.72 -7.06
CA ALA A 183 -4.58 12.17 -6.13
C ALA A 183 -3.20 12.85 -6.24
N LYS A 184 -2.82 13.27 -7.45
CA LYS A 184 -1.62 14.09 -7.66
C LYS A 184 -1.79 15.48 -7.03
N GLU A 185 -2.90 16.14 -7.27
CA GLU A 185 -3.21 17.46 -6.69
C GLU A 185 -3.32 17.41 -5.17
N TYR A 186 -3.79 16.29 -4.63
CA TYR A 186 -3.84 16.04 -3.19
C TYR A 186 -2.45 15.76 -2.58
N GLY A 187 -1.48 15.32 -3.38
CA GLY A 187 -0.12 14.98 -2.94
C GLY A 187 0.11 13.51 -2.57
N LEU A 188 -0.87 12.63 -2.83
CA LEU A 188 -0.72 11.19 -2.64
C LEU A 188 0.25 10.57 -3.64
N ILE A 189 0.35 11.15 -4.84
CA ILE A 189 1.29 10.76 -5.88
C ILE A 189 2.02 11.98 -6.46
N ASP A 190 3.12 11.73 -7.14
CA ASP A 190 3.95 12.77 -7.77
C ASP A 190 3.58 13.00 -9.24
N ALA A 191 3.17 11.94 -9.97
CA ALA A 191 2.76 12.06 -11.36
C ALA A 191 1.78 10.97 -11.81
N VAL A 192 0.99 11.29 -12.83
CA VAL A 192 0.20 10.32 -13.59
C VAL A 192 1.04 9.86 -14.78
N LEU A 193 1.19 8.53 -14.95
CA LEU A 193 1.94 7.93 -16.05
C LEU A 193 1.12 8.02 -17.35
N GLU A 194 1.75 8.48 -18.42
CA GLU A 194 1.10 8.52 -19.73
C GLU A 194 0.99 7.13 -20.36
N LEU A 195 -0.14 6.87 -21.01
CA LEU A 195 -0.29 5.66 -21.82
C LEU A 195 0.52 5.83 -23.10
N LYS A 196 1.32 4.83 -23.45
CA LYS A 196 1.94 4.80 -24.79
C LYS A 196 0.82 4.70 -25.83
N LYS A 197 0.85 5.61 -26.79
CA LYS A 197 -0.02 5.56 -27.98
C LYS A 197 0.38 4.41 -28.89
#